data_3d89f94ae7574ad3af2fface380bd9cc
#
_entry.id   3d89f94ae7574ad3af2fface380bd9cc
#
_cell.length_a   1.000
_cell.length_b   1.000
_cell.length_c   1.000
_cell.angle_alpha   90.00
_cell.angle_beta   90.00
_cell.angle_gamma   90.00
#
_symmetry.space_group_name_H-M   'P 1'
#
loop_
_entity.id
_entity.type
_entity.pdbx_description
1 polymer ?
#
loop_
_entity_poly.entity_id
_entity_poly.type
_entity_poly.pdbx_seq_one_letter_code
_entity_poly.pdbx_strand_id
1 'polypeptide(L)'
;MKTLDYLHLDESAAGKLVQSLQQLLADFQVHYMNLRGFHWNIQGHGFFVLHSKFEEMYDDTAEKVDQIAERILMLGGVPSNKFSEYLKIAKVREIDGVSCGGEALGHVLDTYKYLIGRERELLAQASEAGDEVTVSMMTDYLQEQEKTVWMLCALSLIHISEP
;
A
#
# COMPACT_ATOMS: atom_id res chain seq x y z
N MET A 1 -12.91 -13.95 25.59
CA MET A 1 -11.50 -13.52 25.66
C MET A 1 -11.19 -12.75 24.39
N LYS A 2 -10.94 -11.46 24.49
CA LYS A 2 -10.64 -10.58 23.34
C LYS A 2 -9.18 -10.16 23.38
N THR A 3 -8.53 -10.05 22.25
CA THR A 3 -7.13 -9.60 22.16
C THR A 3 -6.94 -8.25 22.86
N LEU A 4 -7.86 -7.31 22.64
CA LEU A 4 -7.77 -5.97 23.24
C LEU A 4 -7.75 -5.97 24.78
N ASP A 5 -8.30 -6.99 25.41
CA ASP A 5 -8.29 -7.11 26.88
C ASP A 5 -6.86 -7.21 27.45
N TYR A 6 -5.89 -7.53 26.58
CA TYR A 6 -4.48 -7.75 26.94
C TYR A 6 -3.54 -6.65 26.44
N LEU A 7 -4.01 -5.72 25.60
CA LEU A 7 -3.14 -4.77 24.90
C LEU A 7 -3.02 -3.39 25.56
N HIS A 8 -3.86 -3.11 26.55
CA HIS A 8 -3.91 -1.78 27.20
C HIS A 8 -4.18 -0.63 26.22
N LEU A 9 -5.02 -0.88 25.20
CA LEU A 9 -5.47 0.13 24.24
C LEU A 9 -6.95 0.43 24.48
N ASP A 10 -7.35 1.68 24.26
CA ASP A 10 -8.74 2.09 24.32
C ASP A 10 -9.56 1.45 23.19
N GLU A 11 -10.67 0.82 23.53
CA GLU A 11 -11.52 0.09 22.56
C GLU A 11 -12.10 1.02 21.48
N SER A 12 -12.52 2.22 21.86
CA SER A 12 -13.06 3.20 20.92
C SER A 12 -12.00 3.71 19.94
N ALA A 13 -10.82 4.04 20.44
CA ALA A 13 -9.68 4.46 19.62
C ALA A 13 -9.21 3.33 18.68
N ALA A 14 -9.14 2.10 19.20
CA ALA A 14 -8.80 0.92 18.40
C ALA A 14 -9.82 0.69 17.26
N GLY A 15 -11.11 0.88 17.52
CA GLY A 15 -12.16 0.75 16.52
C GLY A 15 -12.00 1.76 15.37
N LYS A 16 -11.60 2.98 15.67
CA LYS A 16 -11.31 4.01 14.64
C LYS A 16 -10.08 3.65 13.82
N LEU A 17 -9.03 3.13 14.46
CA LEU A 17 -7.83 2.64 13.77
C LEU A 17 -8.16 1.48 12.83
N VAL A 18 -9.02 0.56 13.27
CA VAL A 18 -9.50 -0.55 12.43
C VAL A 18 -10.14 -0.01 11.15
N GLN A 19 -10.98 1.01 11.23
CA GLN A 19 -11.61 1.61 10.03
C GLN A 19 -10.56 2.18 9.07
N SER A 20 -9.56 2.88 9.58
CA SER A 20 -8.47 3.42 8.77
C SER A 20 -7.59 2.33 8.16
N LEU A 21 -7.33 1.25 8.89
CA LEU A 21 -6.59 0.09 8.39
C LEU A 21 -7.40 -0.68 7.34
N GLN A 22 -8.72 -0.80 7.46
CA GLN A 22 -9.59 -1.39 6.43
C GLN A 22 -9.52 -0.60 5.12
N GLN A 23 -9.50 0.73 5.19
CA GLN A 23 -9.31 1.58 4.01
C GLN A 23 -7.95 1.31 3.37
N LEU A 24 -6.89 1.28 4.16
CA LEU A 24 -5.54 1.01 3.68
C LEU A 24 -5.43 -0.40 3.07
N LEU A 25 -6.04 -1.40 3.70
CA LEU A 25 -6.09 -2.77 3.18
C LEU A 25 -6.73 -2.82 1.79
N ALA A 26 -7.87 -2.18 1.60
CA ALA A 26 -8.55 -2.12 0.32
C ALA A 26 -7.69 -1.45 -0.75
N ASP A 27 -7.06 -0.34 -0.42
CA ASP A 27 -6.18 0.39 -1.33
C ASP A 27 -4.95 -0.45 -1.72
N PHE A 28 -4.34 -1.15 -0.79
CA PHE A 28 -3.21 -2.04 -1.07
C PHE A 28 -3.62 -3.23 -1.95
N GLN A 29 -4.82 -3.77 -1.79
CA GLN A 29 -5.29 -4.87 -2.62
C GLN A 29 -5.44 -4.46 -4.09
N VAL A 30 -5.98 -3.27 -4.36
CA VAL A 30 -6.09 -2.75 -5.71
C VAL A 30 -4.71 -2.41 -6.28
N HIS A 31 -3.86 -1.78 -5.48
CA HIS A 31 -2.47 -1.49 -5.85
C HIS A 31 -1.71 -2.78 -6.21
N TYR A 32 -1.84 -3.82 -5.42
CA TYR A 32 -1.26 -5.13 -5.68
C TYR A 32 -1.64 -5.65 -7.08
N MET A 33 -2.94 -5.60 -7.42
CA MET A 33 -3.40 -6.09 -8.72
C MET A 33 -2.92 -5.20 -9.87
N ASN A 34 -2.87 -3.89 -9.67
CA ASN A 34 -2.31 -2.96 -10.67
C ASN A 34 -0.83 -3.27 -10.95
N LEU A 35 -0.04 -3.52 -9.91
CA LEU A 35 1.38 -3.89 -10.06
C LEU A 35 1.55 -5.19 -10.84
N ARG A 36 0.71 -6.18 -10.58
CA ARG A 36 0.72 -7.43 -11.35
C ARG A 36 0.39 -7.18 -12.82
N GLY A 37 -0.61 -6.35 -13.09
CA GLY A 37 -0.97 -5.97 -14.45
C GLY A 37 0.16 -5.26 -15.19
N PHE A 38 0.87 -4.38 -14.52
CA PHE A 38 2.08 -3.73 -15.08
C PHE A 38 3.19 -4.74 -15.34
N HIS A 39 3.47 -5.61 -14.37
CA HIS A 39 4.47 -6.67 -14.51
C HIS A 39 4.20 -7.55 -15.73
N TRP A 40 2.94 -7.91 -15.98
CA TRP A 40 2.56 -8.78 -17.10
C TRP A 40 2.58 -8.05 -18.45
N ASN A 41 2.13 -6.81 -18.51
CA ASN A 41 1.69 -6.17 -19.75
C ASN A 41 2.64 -5.12 -20.31
N ILE A 42 3.67 -4.68 -19.56
CA ILE A 42 4.65 -3.73 -20.11
C ILE A 42 5.43 -4.37 -21.25
N GLN A 43 5.84 -3.55 -22.20
CA GLN A 43 6.56 -3.97 -23.40
C GLN A 43 7.66 -2.97 -23.73
N GLY A 44 8.59 -3.40 -24.56
CA GLY A 44 9.58 -2.54 -25.16
C GLY A 44 10.81 -2.28 -24.29
N HIS A 45 11.35 -1.09 -24.41
CA HIS A 45 12.58 -0.72 -23.74
C HIS A 45 12.43 -0.72 -22.23
N GLY A 46 13.39 -1.28 -21.53
CA GLY A 46 13.34 -1.39 -20.06
C GLY A 46 12.47 -2.53 -19.53
N PHE A 47 11.93 -3.40 -20.39
CA PHE A 47 11.06 -4.51 -19.97
C PHE A 47 11.63 -5.32 -18.83
N PHE A 48 12.87 -5.82 -18.96
CA PHE A 48 13.44 -6.71 -17.94
C PHE A 48 13.59 -6.04 -16.57
N VAL A 49 14.01 -4.78 -16.56
CA VAL A 49 14.20 -4.02 -15.32
C VAL A 49 12.86 -3.75 -14.66
N LEU A 50 11.87 -3.29 -15.41
CA LEU A 50 10.55 -2.94 -14.89
C LEU A 50 9.74 -4.18 -14.51
N HIS A 51 9.79 -5.22 -15.33
CA HIS A 51 9.15 -6.51 -15.05
C HIS A 51 9.61 -7.06 -13.69
N SER A 52 10.92 -7.13 -13.46
CA SER A 52 11.48 -7.54 -12.16
C SER A 52 11.12 -6.59 -11.03
N LYS A 53 11.15 -5.28 -11.27
CA LYS A 53 10.85 -4.28 -10.23
C LYS A 53 9.39 -4.36 -9.80
N PHE A 54 8.47 -4.49 -10.73
CA PHE A 54 7.05 -4.63 -10.39
C PHE A 54 6.76 -5.93 -9.64
N GLU A 55 7.46 -7.02 -9.94
CA GLU A 55 7.37 -8.27 -9.18
C GLU A 55 7.83 -8.08 -7.73
N GLU A 56 8.99 -7.49 -7.53
CA GLU A 56 9.49 -7.15 -6.19
C GLU A 56 8.48 -6.29 -5.42
N MET A 57 7.86 -5.33 -6.11
CA MET A 57 6.89 -4.42 -5.49
C MET A 57 5.58 -5.11 -5.14
N TYR A 58 5.06 -6.02 -5.98
CA TYR A 58 3.82 -6.69 -5.60
C TYR A 58 4.05 -7.75 -4.53
N ASP A 59 5.21 -8.40 -4.49
CA ASP A 59 5.56 -9.32 -3.40
C ASP A 59 5.61 -8.58 -2.05
N ASP A 60 6.25 -7.43 -2.01
CA ASP A 60 6.27 -6.55 -0.84
C ASP A 60 4.87 -6.08 -0.44
N THR A 61 4.04 -5.72 -1.42
CA THR A 61 2.66 -5.31 -1.18
C THR A 61 1.83 -6.44 -0.60
N ALA A 62 2.03 -7.68 -1.06
CA ALA A 62 1.35 -8.86 -0.51
C ALA A 62 1.69 -9.08 0.97
N GLU A 63 2.94 -8.88 1.37
CA GLU A 63 3.34 -8.93 2.78
C GLU A 63 2.65 -7.85 3.61
N LYS A 64 2.58 -6.62 3.09
CA LYS A 64 1.90 -5.52 3.78
C LYS A 64 0.40 -5.77 3.93
N VAL A 65 -0.23 -6.33 2.93
CA VAL A 65 -1.65 -6.75 2.99
C VAL A 65 -1.88 -7.71 4.16
N ASP A 66 -1.04 -8.72 4.29
CA ASP A 66 -1.12 -9.70 5.38
C ASP A 66 -0.93 -9.03 6.75
N GLN A 67 0.12 -8.22 6.88
CA GLN A 67 0.41 -7.48 8.11
C GLN A 67 -0.73 -6.55 8.53
N ILE A 68 -1.34 -5.84 7.59
CA ILE A 68 -2.47 -4.94 7.86
C ILE A 68 -3.69 -5.74 8.34
N ALA A 69 -4.01 -6.84 7.66
CA ALA A 69 -5.13 -7.71 8.03
C ALA A 69 -4.94 -8.29 9.44
N GLU A 70 -3.74 -8.76 9.77
CA GLU A 70 -3.42 -9.27 11.10
C GLU A 70 -3.48 -8.16 12.17
N ARG A 71 -3.04 -6.94 11.84
CA ARG A 71 -3.16 -5.80 12.77
C ARG A 71 -4.61 -5.45 13.07
N ILE A 72 -5.48 -5.52 12.07
CA ILE A 72 -6.93 -5.36 12.27
C ILE A 72 -7.47 -6.39 13.27
N LEU A 73 -7.06 -7.65 13.15
CA LEU A 73 -7.43 -8.71 14.08
C LEU A 73 -6.93 -8.43 15.50
N MET A 74 -5.68 -8.01 15.64
CA MET A 74 -5.11 -7.65 16.94
C MET A 74 -5.87 -6.52 17.60
N LEU A 75 -6.39 -5.56 16.84
CA LEU A 75 -7.15 -4.42 17.34
C LEU A 75 -8.66 -4.74 17.53
N GLY A 76 -9.06 -5.99 17.37
CA GLY A 76 -10.42 -6.44 17.64
C GLY A 76 -11.38 -6.33 16.46
N GLY A 77 -10.87 -5.99 15.26
CA GLY A 77 -11.67 -5.96 14.04
C GLY A 77 -11.64 -7.28 13.27
N VAL A 78 -12.35 -7.29 12.15
CA VAL A 78 -12.33 -8.42 11.19
C VAL A 78 -11.97 -7.85 9.83
N PRO A 79 -10.83 -8.23 9.26
CA PRO A 79 -10.41 -7.70 7.96
C PRO A 79 -11.38 -8.16 6.87
N SER A 80 -11.69 -7.26 5.94
CA SER A 80 -12.48 -7.61 4.77
C SER A 80 -11.72 -8.63 3.91
N ASN A 81 -12.43 -9.60 3.34
CA ASN A 81 -11.86 -10.65 2.51
C ASN A 81 -12.64 -10.88 1.20
N LYS A 82 -13.32 -9.84 0.72
CA LYS A 82 -14.08 -9.90 -0.54
C LYS A 82 -13.56 -8.85 -1.52
N PHE A 83 -13.26 -9.26 -2.74
CA PHE A 83 -12.86 -8.30 -3.79
C PHE A 83 -13.91 -7.22 -4.03
N SER A 84 -15.19 -7.57 -3.97
CA SER A 84 -16.28 -6.59 -4.11
C SER A 84 -16.25 -5.51 -3.04
N GLU A 85 -15.89 -5.85 -1.80
CA GLU A 85 -15.74 -4.88 -0.71
C GLU A 85 -14.50 -4.01 -0.92
N TYR A 86 -13.37 -4.58 -1.33
CA TYR A 86 -12.16 -3.82 -1.63
C TYR A 86 -12.42 -2.79 -2.72
N LEU A 87 -13.06 -3.17 -3.81
CA LEU A 87 -13.38 -2.27 -4.92
C LEU A 87 -14.35 -1.16 -4.51
N LYS A 88 -15.26 -1.45 -3.59
CA LYS A 88 -16.21 -0.47 -3.06
C LYS A 88 -15.54 0.56 -2.15
N ILE A 89 -14.58 0.13 -1.32
CA ILE A 89 -13.92 0.96 -0.32
C ILE A 89 -12.71 1.69 -0.89
N ALA A 90 -11.93 1.04 -1.74
CA ALA A 90 -10.66 1.57 -2.25
C ALA A 90 -10.83 2.89 -2.99
N LYS A 91 -9.90 3.81 -2.75
CA LYS A 91 -9.73 5.04 -3.52
C LYS A 91 -8.71 4.88 -4.64
N VAL A 92 -7.77 3.94 -4.49
CA VAL A 92 -6.92 3.51 -5.60
C VAL A 92 -7.79 2.84 -6.65
N ARG A 93 -7.68 3.28 -7.90
CA ARG A 93 -8.50 2.77 -9.01
C ARG A 93 -7.80 1.63 -9.72
N GLU A 94 -8.58 0.70 -10.25
CA GLU A 94 -8.10 -0.32 -11.18
C GLU A 94 -7.56 0.35 -12.43
N ILE A 95 -6.40 -0.11 -12.90
CA ILE A 95 -5.71 0.44 -14.07
C ILE A 95 -5.49 -0.72 -15.05
N ASP A 96 -5.94 -0.55 -16.29
CA ASP A 96 -5.69 -1.49 -17.35
C ASP A 96 -5.19 -0.79 -18.63
N GLY A 97 -4.85 -1.56 -19.65
CA GLY A 97 -4.46 -1.03 -20.95
C GLY A 97 -3.11 -0.33 -20.97
N VAL A 98 -2.28 -0.49 -19.94
CA VAL A 98 -0.96 0.12 -19.85
C VAL A 98 0.10 -0.87 -20.34
N SER A 99 0.82 -0.49 -21.39
CA SER A 99 1.94 -1.28 -21.94
C SER A 99 3.26 -0.51 -21.99
N CYS A 100 3.24 0.79 -21.74
CA CYS A 100 4.43 1.65 -21.71
C CYS A 100 5.00 1.74 -20.28
N GLY A 101 6.30 1.49 -20.13
CA GLY A 101 6.96 1.55 -18.84
C GLY A 101 6.88 2.91 -18.16
N GLY A 102 7.03 3.99 -18.93
CA GLY A 102 6.92 5.36 -18.41
C GLY A 102 5.52 5.68 -17.86
N GLU A 103 4.47 5.24 -18.56
CA GLU A 103 3.10 5.40 -18.09
C GLU A 103 2.84 4.59 -16.82
N ALA A 104 3.30 3.34 -16.78
CA ALA A 104 3.19 2.49 -15.61
C ALA A 104 3.88 3.11 -14.38
N LEU A 105 5.10 3.64 -14.55
CA LEU A 105 5.82 4.35 -13.50
C LEU A 105 5.06 5.57 -12.98
N GLY A 106 4.46 6.34 -13.88
CA GLY A 106 3.62 7.50 -13.51
C GLY A 106 2.46 7.07 -12.63
N HIS A 107 1.74 6.03 -13.01
CA HIS A 107 0.63 5.49 -12.20
C HIS A 107 1.09 5.00 -10.83
N VAL A 108 2.23 4.32 -10.78
CA VAL A 108 2.79 3.82 -9.51
C VAL A 108 3.17 4.98 -8.59
N LEU A 109 3.83 6.01 -9.12
CA LEU A 109 4.20 7.20 -8.32
C LEU A 109 2.97 7.93 -7.79
N ASP A 110 1.92 8.09 -8.60
CA ASP A 110 0.67 8.70 -8.15
C ASP A 110 0.01 7.87 -7.04
N THR A 111 0.04 6.55 -7.16
CA THR A 111 -0.48 5.65 -6.12
C THR A 111 0.32 5.77 -4.84
N TYR A 112 1.65 5.79 -4.90
CA TYR A 112 2.48 6.01 -3.72
C TYR A 112 2.23 7.36 -3.06
N LYS A 113 2.04 8.41 -3.83
CA LYS A 113 1.68 9.73 -3.30
C LYS A 113 0.43 9.64 -2.43
N TYR A 114 -0.59 8.95 -2.90
CA TYR A 114 -1.83 8.72 -2.15
C TYR A 114 -1.59 7.85 -0.91
N LEU A 115 -0.95 6.68 -1.06
CA LEU A 115 -0.71 5.73 0.03
C LEU A 115 0.14 6.35 1.15
N ILE A 116 1.20 7.05 0.80
CA ILE A 116 2.07 7.75 1.78
C ILE A 116 1.26 8.78 2.56
N GLY A 117 0.40 9.53 1.89
CA GLY A 117 -0.49 10.48 2.57
C GLY A 117 -1.42 9.80 3.57
N ARG A 118 -2.02 8.68 3.19
CA ARG A 118 -2.88 7.89 4.08
C ARG A 118 -2.12 7.29 5.26
N GLU A 119 -0.94 6.78 5.02
CA GLU A 119 -0.09 6.21 6.06
C GLU A 119 0.35 7.24 7.09
N ARG A 120 0.65 8.48 6.66
CA ARG A 120 0.95 9.58 7.57
C ARG A 120 -0.25 9.97 8.43
N GLU A 121 -1.44 10.01 7.87
CA GLU A 121 -2.68 10.26 8.62
C GLU A 121 -2.93 9.16 9.65
N LEU A 122 -2.76 7.90 9.25
CA LEU A 122 -2.94 6.74 10.13
C LEU A 122 -1.89 6.74 11.25
N LEU A 123 -0.64 7.09 10.94
CA LEU A 123 0.43 7.24 11.94
C LEU A 123 0.04 8.30 12.98
N ALA A 124 -0.44 9.45 12.56
CA ALA A 124 -0.87 10.51 13.48
C ALA A 124 -2.05 10.04 14.36
N GLN A 125 -3.03 9.37 13.77
CA GLN A 125 -4.17 8.81 14.49
C GLN A 125 -3.74 7.77 15.52
N ALA A 126 -2.83 6.88 15.16
CA ALA A 126 -2.28 5.85 16.06
C ALA A 126 -1.47 6.49 17.19
N SER A 127 -0.71 7.53 16.91
CA SER A 127 0.05 8.28 17.92
C SER A 127 -0.88 8.91 18.96
N GLU A 128 -1.97 9.55 18.52
CA GLU A 128 -2.97 10.10 19.44
C GLU A 128 -3.64 9.03 20.30
N ALA A 129 -3.83 7.83 19.76
CA ALA A 129 -4.39 6.69 20.47
C ALA A 129 -3.41 6.00 21.42
N GLY A 130 -2.14 6.40 21.43
CA GLY A 130 -1.09 5.73 22.18
C GLY A 130 -0.74 4.34 21.65
N ASP A 131 -1.01 4.09 20.37
CA ASP A 131 -0.72 2.81 19.72
C ASP A 131 0.62 2.89 18.98
N GLU A 132 1.70 2.76 19.73
CA GLU A 132 3.06 2.83 19.23
C GLU A 132 3.38 1.71 18.23
N VAL A 133 2.71 0.57 18.32
CA VAL A 133 2.92 -0.56 17.42
C VAL A 133 2.41 -0.23 16.01
N THR A 134 1.22 0.36 15.90
CA THR A 134 0.72 0.84 14.61
C THR A 134 1.55 2.00 14.08
N VAL A 135 2.02 2.92 14.95
CA VAL A 135 2.96 3.98 14.57
C VAL A 135 4.22 3.39 13.96
N SER A 136 4.83 2.41 14.64
CA SER A 136 6.06 1.74 14.16
C SER A 136 5.84 1.06 12.82
N MET A 137 4.70 0.37 12.65
CA MET A 137 4.33 -0.29 11.42
C MET A 137 4.21 0.70 10.26
N MET A 138 3.56 1.85 10.46
CA MET A 138 3.45 2.90 9.45
C MET A 138 4.80 3.56 9.17
N THR A 139 5.62 3.75 10.19
CA THR A 139 6.99 4.28 10.03
C THR A 139 7.82 3.38 9.13
N ASP A 140 7.75 2.07 9.32
CA ASP A 140 8.48 1.10 8.49
C ASP A 140 8.01 1.16 7.03
N TYR A 141 6.70 1.24 6.79
CA TYR A 141 6.14 1.38 5.44
C TYR A 141 6.61 2.67 4.78
N LEU A 142 6.54 3.79 5.50
CA LEU A 142 6.97 5.09 4.99
C LEU A 142 8.46 5.09 4.65
N GLN A 143 9.29 4.52 5.49
CA GLN A 143 10.74 4.45 5.27
C GLN A 143 11.06 3.70 3.97
N GLU A 144 10.45 2.54 3.76
CA GLU A 144 10.65 1.74 2.55
C GLU A 144 10.08 2.44 1.31
N GLN A 145 8.89 3.01 1.43
CA GLN A 145 8.19 3.65 0.31
C GLN A 145 8.85 4.96 -0.12
N GLU A 146 9.33 5.77 0.81
CA GLU A 146 10.09 6.98 0.48
C GLU A 146 11.35 6.65 -0.33
N LYS A 147 12.06 5.60 0.07
CA LYS A 147 13.22 5.11 -0.68
C LYS A 147 12.82 4.61 -2.08
N THR A 148 11.73 3.87 -2.16
CA THR A 148 11.23 3.36 -3.44
C THR A 148 10.83 4.51 -4.38
N VAL A 149 10.12 5.52 -3.86
CA VAL A 149 9.75 6.72 -4.62
C VAL A 149 10.99 7.42 -5.16
N TRP A 150 12.03 7.61 -4.33
CA TRP A 150 13.29 8.19 -4.79
C TRP A 150 13.89 7.40 -5.95
N MET A 151 13.96 6.08 -5.82
CA MET A 151 14.53 5.22 -6.87
C MET A 151 13.69 5.25 -8.16
N LEU A 152 12.35 5.24 -8.05
CA LEU A 152 11.46 5.31 -9.20
C LEU A 152 11.54 6.67 -9.92
N CYS A 153 11.67 7.76 -9.17
CA CYS A 153 11.91 9.08 -9.76
C CYS A 153 13.21 9.13 -10.52
N ALA A 154 14.28 8.55 -9.98
CA ALA A 154 15.57 8.45 -10.65
C ALA A 154 15.48 7.61 -11.94
N LEU A 155 14.75 6.50 -11.89
CA LEU A 155 14.53 5.64 -13.05
C LEU A 155 13.70 6.35 -14.14
N SER A 156 12.68 7.13 -13.76
CA SER A 156 11.81 7.83 -14.70
C SER A 156 12.57 8.90 -15.52
N LEU A 157 13.59 9.51 -14.94
CA LEU A 157 14.42 10.48 -15.64
C LEU A 157 15.17 9.85 -16.82
N ILE A 158 15.53 8.58 -16.75
CA ILE A 158 16.20 7.86 -17.83
C ILE A 158 15.22 7.60 -18.99
N HIS A 159 13.95 7.33 -18.70
CA HIS A 159 12.92 7.06 -19.72
C HIS A 159 12.44 8.32 -20.45
N ILE A 160 12.64 9.51 -19.90
CA ILE A 160 12.27 10.79 -20.54
C ILE A 160 13.38 11.26 -21.49
N SER A 161 14.61 10.81 -21.32
CA SER A 161 15.78 11.28 -22.07
C SER A 161 16.14 10.42 -23.28
N GLU A 162 15.45 9.33 -23.54
CA GLU A 162 15.69 8.50 -24.73
C GLU A 162 14.54 8.65 -25.74
N PRO A 163 14.83 9.12 -26.97
CA PRO A 163 13.83 9.22 -28.03
C PRO A 163 13.38 7.87 -28.58
#